data_ba704a12358b36e0666cdb5fd79df67f
#
_entry.id   ba704a12358b36e0666cdb5fd79df67f
#
_cell.length_a   1.000
_cell.length_b   1.000
_cell.length_c   1.000
_cell.angle_alpha   90.00
_cell.angle_beta   90.00
_cell.angle_gamma   90.00
#
_symmetry.space_group_name_H-M   'P 1'
#
loop_
_entity.id
_entity.type
_entity.pdbx_description
1 polymer ?
#
loop_
_entity_poly.entity_id
_entity_poly.type
_entity_poly.pdbx_seq_one_letter_code
_entity_poly.pdbx_strand_id
1 'polypeptide(L)' 'MAQKTIEVEGMTCGHCKSSVEGALSGLEGVKSADVNLEANNVNVEYDESKVTESSMVEAIEDQGYDVRK' A
#
# COMPACT_ATOMS: atom_id res chain seq x y z
N MET A 1 -14.25 -2.53 8.72
CA MET A 1 -13.01 -2.20 7.99
C MET A 1 -11.98 -3.28 8.20
N ALA A 2 -11.35 -3.73 7.14
CA ALA A 2 -10.29 -4.72 7.22
C ALA A 2 -8.94 -4.04 7.31
N GLN A 3 -7.97 -4.75 7.87
CA GLN A 3 -6.59 -4.29 7.91
C GLN A 3 -5.71 -5.33 7.26
N LYS A 4 -4.72 -4.89 6.51
CA LYS A 4 -3.80 -5.77 5.84
C LYS A 4 -2.40 -5.17 5.89
N THR A 5 -1.40 -6.02 6.15
CA THR A 5 0.00 -5.63 6.03
C THR A 5 0.52 -6.20 4.73
N ILE A 6 1.01 -5.33 3.86
CA ILE A 6 1.54 -5.73 2.56
C ILE A 6 3.04 -5.50 2.56
N GLU A 7 3.81 -6.54 2.28
CA GLU A 7 5.26 -6.41 2.19
C GLU A 7 5.63 -5.86 0.82
N VAL A 8 6.38 -4.75 0.81
CA VAL A 8 6.75 -4.05 -0.40
C VAL A 8 8.26 -3.90 -0.46
N GLU A 9 8.87 -4.31 -1.55
CA GLU A 9 10.30 -4.19 -1.76
C GLU A 9 10.60 -2.98 -2.63
N GLY A 10 11.77 -2.39 -2.42
CA GLY A 10 12.21 -1.23 -3.19
C GLY A 10 11.93 0.11 -2.56
N MET A 11 11.28 0.13 -1.41
CA MET A 11 11.06 1.38 -0.67
C MET A 11 12.31 1.71 0.13
N THR A 12 13.04 2.72 -0.30
CA THR A 12 14.32 3.07 0.31
C THR A 12 14.39 4.48 0.90
N CYS A 13 13.37 5.28 0.71
CA CYS A 13 13.39 6.68 1.17
C CYS A 13 12.00 7.21 1.42
N GLY A 14 11.93 8.43 1.98
CA GLY A 14 10.67 9.07 2.28
C GLY A 14 9.79 9.33 1.07
N HIS A 15 10.40 9.54 -0.10
CA HIS A 15 9.62 9.69 -1.34
C HIS A 15 8.87 8.42 -1.70
N CYS A 16 9.51 7.29 -1.50
CA CYS A 16 8.88 5.99 -1.75
C CYS A 16 7.68 5.80 -0.82
N LYS A 17 7.85 6.15 0.45
CA LYS A 17 6.76 6.10 1.42
C LYS A 17 5.58 6.95 0.95
N SER A 18 5.84 8.20 0.59
CA SER A 18 4.78 9.12 0.13
C SER A 18 4.09 8.61 -1.13
N SER A 19 4.85 8.07 -2.06
CA SER A 19 4.30 7.55 -3.31
C SER A 19 3.35 6.38 -3.06
N VAL A 20 3.76 5.44 -2.22
CA VAL A 20 2.94 4.28 -1.91
C VAL A 20 1.69 4.68 -1.13
N GLU A 21 1.86 5.53 -0.13
CA GLU A 21 0.73 6.02 0.66
C GLU A 21 -0.26 6.77 -0.22
N GLY A 22 0.24 7.63 -1.11
CA GLY A 22 -0.61 8.39 -2.01
C GLY A 22 -1.36 7.49 -2.99
N ALA A 23 -0.68 6.48 -3.54
CA ALA A 23 -1.30 5.55 -4.46
C ALA A 23 -2.43 4.78 -3.80
N LEU A 24 -2.20 4.31 -2.59
CA LEU A 24 -3.22 3.56 -1.85
C LEU A 24 -4.36 4.44 -1.39
N SER A 25 -4.04 5.61 -0.88
CA SER A 25 -5.07 6.56 -0.40
C SER A 25 -5.97 7.06 -1.52
N GLY A 26 -5.50 7.02 -2.76
CA GLY A 26 -6.29 7.39 -3.91
C GLY A 26 -7.32 6.35 -4.33
N LEU A 27 -7.25 5.15 -3.78
CA LEU A 27 -8.20 4.10 -4.10
C LEU A 27 -9.47 4.27 -3.28
N GLU A 28 -10.62 4.11 -3.95
CA GLU A 28 -11.89 4.15 -3.26
C GLU A 28 -11.98 2.95 -2.31
N GLY A 29 -12.35 3.21 -1.08
CA GLY A 29 -12.45 2.18 -0.07
C GLY A 29 -11.25 2.08 0.86
N VAL A 30 -10.14 2.71 0.53
CA VAL A 30 -8.98 2.75 1.42
C VAL A 30 -9.16 3.89 2.41
N LYS A 31 -9.16 3.58 3.68
CA LYS A 31 -9.29 4.56 4.75
C LYS A 31 -7.95 5.18 5.11
N SER A 32 -6.93 4.35 5.23
CA SER A 32 -5.60 4.83 5.58
C SER A 32 -4.54 3.86 5.08
N ALA A 33 -3.36 4.39 4.85
CA ALA A 33 -2.19 3.59 4.48
C ALA A 33 -1.00 4.16 5.23
N ASP A 34 -0.29 3.30 5.95
CA ASP A 34 0.87 3.70 6.75
C ASP A 34 2.07 2.83 6.36
N VAL A 35 3.05 3.45 5.73
CA VAL A 35 4.26 2.77 5.28
C VAL A 35 5.30 2.73 6.39
N ASN A 36 5.87 1.55 6.60
CA ASN A 36 6.98 1.36 7.52
C ASN A 36 8.22 1.00 6.71
N LEU A 37 9.14 1.94 6.58
CA LEU A 37 10.36 1.76 5.79
C LEU A 37 11.32 0.76 6.44
N GLU A 38 11.35 0.68 7.76
CA GLU A 38 12.23 -0.25 8.46
C GLU A 38 11.83 -1.70 8.23
N ALA A 39 10.53 -1.95 8.20
CA ALA A 39 10.00 -3.30 8.01
C ALA A 39 9.72 -3.60 6.54
N ASN A 40 9.85 -2.63 5.66
CA ASN A 40 9.53 -2.74 4.23
C ASN A 40 8.11 -3.23 4.00
N ASN A 41 7.16 -2.64 4.73
CA ASN A 41 5.76 -3.00 4.57
C ASN A 41 4.86 -1.78 4.68
N VAL A 42 3.59 -1.97 4.34
CA VAL A 42 2.57 -0.95 4.50
C VAL A 42 1.36 -1.57 5.17
N ASN A 43 0.85 -0.89 6.18
CA ASN A 43 -0.38 -1.25 6.85
C ASN A 43 -1.52 -0.46 6.23
N VAL A 44 -2.51 -1.17 5.70
CA VAL A 44 -3.65 -0.55 5.02
C VAL A 44 -4.92 -0.87 5.79
N GLU A 45 -5.71 0.16 6.04
CA GLU A 45 -7.06 0.01 6.56
C GLU A 45 -8.01 0.32 5.42
N TYR A 46 -8.90 -0.61 5.11
CA TYR A 46 -9.74 -0.48 3.92
C TYR A 46 -11.08 -1.17 4.09
N ASP A 47 -12.01 -0.81 3.22
CA ASP A 47 -13.32 -1.45 3.16
C ASP A 47 -13.25 -2.54 2.07
N GLU A 48 -13.24 -3.78 2.50
CA GLU A 48 -13.09 -4.92 1.59
C GLU A 48 -14.27 -5.09 0.63
N SER A 49 -15.38 -4.41 0.88
CA SER A 49 -16.50 -4.42 -0.05
C SER A 49 -16.32 -3.40 -1.18
N LYS A 50 -15.38 -2.49 -1.06
CA LYS A 50 -15.13 -1.45 -2.06
C LYS A 50 -13.82 -1.61 -2.81
N VAL A 51 -12.81 -2.16 -2.15
CA VAL A 51 -11.48 -2.34 -2.74
C VAL A 51 -10.96 -3.72 -2.41
N THR A 52 -10.23 -4.31 -3.33
CA THR A 52 -9.65 -5.64 -3.14
C THR A 52 -8.15 -5.53 -2.87
N GLU A 53 -7.60 -6.58 -2.29
CA GLU A 53 -6.15 -6.68 -2.10
C GLU A 53 -5.41 -6.57 -3.43
N SER A 54 -5.95 -7.19 -4.48
CA SER A 54 -5.37 -7.12 -5.83
C SER A 54 -5.26 -5.68 -6.33
N SER A 55 -6.28 -4.88 -6.10
CA SER A 55 -6.27 -3.47 -6.50
C SER A 55 -5.18 -2.69 -5.78
N MET A 56 -4.98 -2.98 -4.50
CA MET A 56 -3.93 -2.32 -3.71
C MET A 56 -2.55 -2.75 -4.19
N VAL A 57 -2.36 -4.03 -4.47
CA VAL A 57 -1.10 -4.54 -5.02
C VAL A 57 -0.78 -3.88 -6.35
N GLU A 58 -1.76 -3.79 -7.24
CA GLU A 58 -1.58 -3.13 -8.54
C GLU A 58 -1.18 -1.67 -8.39
N ALA A 59 -1.81 -0.96 -7.46
CA ALA A 59 -1.49 0.45 -7.23
C ALA A 59 -0.04 0.62 -6.78
N ILE A 60 0.44 -0.27 -5.93
CA ILE A 60 1.84 -0.24 -5.48
C ILE A 60 2.79 -0.58 -6.63
N GLU A 61 2.46 -1.60 -7.40
CA GLU A 61 3.31 -2.02 -8.53
C GLU A 61 3.36 -0.95 -9.61
N ASP A 62 2.29 -0.23 -9.81
CA ASP A 62 2.25 0.90 -10.75
C ASP A 62 3.23 2.01 -10.37
N GLN A 63 3.58 2.12 -9.10
CA GLN A 63 4.57 3.08 -8.64
C GLN A 63 6.00 2.59 -8.83
N GLY A 64 6.17 1.37 -9.31
CA GLY A 64 7.49 0.81 -9.59
C GLY A 64 8.07 -0.02 -8.46
N TYR A 65 7.28 -0.41 -7.50
CA TYR A 65 7.72 -1.24 -6.37
C TYR A 65 7.21 -2.67 -6.52
N ASP A 66 7.93 -3.61 -5.92
CA ASP A 66 7.55 -5.00 -5.93
C ASP A 66 6.80 -5.35 -4.65
N VAL A 67 5.72 -6.08 -4.80
CA VAL A 67 4.94 -6.56 -3.66
C VAL A 67 5.27 -8.04 -3.44
N ARG A 68 5.62 -8.38 -2.23
CA ARG A 68 5.85 -9.78 -1.84
C ARG A 68 4.52 -10.43 -1.55
N LYS A 69 4.30 -11.54 -2.20
CA LYS A 69 3.06 -12.30 -2.02
C LYS A 69 3.29 -13.56 -1.22
#